data_79e8609df00b0b2ded9326021ae323a3
#
_entry.id   79e8609df00b0b2ded9326021ae323a3
#
_cell.length_a   1.000
_cell.length_b   1.000
_cell.length_c   1.000
_cell.angle_alpha   90.00
_cell.angle_beta   90.00
_cell.angle_gamma   90.00
#
_symmetry.space_group_name_H-M   'P 1'
#
loop_
_entity.id
_entity.type
_entity.pdbx_description
1 polymer ?
#
loop_
_entity_poly.entity_id
_entity_poly.type
_entity_poly.pdbx_seq_one_letter_code
_entity_poly.pdbx_strand_id
1 'polypeptide(L)'
;MIKTLTNLFKQDKEKFVVPKGVQDVIPVAAIFDDGIFKVGKDKYSKTYRFTDINYAVASREDKEAMFLEYSELLNSLDSGATTKITINNRRLNKADFEQTILIPMADDALDKYRKEYNKMLLDKATGANSIVQDKYVTVSVNKKNIEEARNYFARVGADLIAHFSRLGSRCVELEAEEKLRIFHDFYRTGEETAFRFDISQTMRKGHDFKDFICPDTFEFEKDCFRMGDRYGRVIFLREYAAYIKDSMVAELCELNRNMMLSVDIIPVPTDEAVREVENRLLGVETNITNWQRKQNQNNNFSAVVPYDLEQQR
;
A
#
# COMPACT_ATOMS: atom_id res chain seq x y z
N MET A 1 8.06 -21.74 7.46
CA MET A 1 7.47 -20.59 6.69
C MET A 1 5.99 -20.78 6.39
N ILE A 2 5.50 -21.87 5.79
CA ILE A 2 4.07 -22.09 5.47
C ILE A 2 3.15 -22.16 6.70
N LYS A 3 3.62 -22.76 7.83
CA LYS A 3 2.82 -22.85 9.07
C LYS A 3 2.64 -21.50 9.78
N THR A 4 3.60 -20.59 9.69
CA THR A 4 3.52 -19.25 10.29
C THR A 4 2.57 -18.37 9.52
N LEU A 5 2.61 -18.39 8.18
CA LEU A 5 1.65 -17.71 7.33
C LEU A 5 0.22 -18.23 7.55
N THR A 6 0.03 -19.56 7.68
CA THR A 6 -1.31 -20.14 7.96
C THR A 6 -1.84 -19.73 9.33
N ASN A 7 -1.01 -19.43 10.32
CA ASN A 7 -1.46 -18.95 11.63
C ASN A 7 -1.82 -17.45 11.62
N LEU A 8 -1.13 -16.63 10.82
CA LEU A 8 -1.47 -15.22 10.59
C LEU A 8 -2.84 -15.08 9.91
N PHE A 9 -3.13 -15.92 8.92
CA PHE A 9 -4.46 -15.98 8.29
C PHE A 9 -5.55 -16.60 9.19
N LYS A 10 -5.19 -17.26 10.29
CA LYS A 10 -6.16 -17.82 11.25
C LYS A 10 -6.70 -16.80 12.26
N GLN A 11 -6.08 -15.63 12.40
CA GLN A 11 -6.55 -14.60 13.33
C GLN A 11 -7.77 -13.83 12.83
N ASP A 12 -7.99 -13.70 11.53
CA ASP A 12 -9.20 -13.10 10.93
C ASP A 12 -10.17 -14.18 10.45
N LYS A 13 -10.75 -14.96 11.37
CA LYS A 13 -11.87 -15.87 11.07
C LYS A 13 -13.21 -15.12 11.02
N GLU A 14 -13.29 -13.99 10.38
CA GLU A 14 -14.59 -13.51 9.94
C GLU A 14 -15.09 -14.46 8.84
N LYS A 15 -16.25 -15.10 9.09
CA LYS A 15 -16.87 -15.96 8.08
C LYS A 15 -17.14 -15.09 6.86
N PHE A 16 -16.57 -15.49 5.72
CA PHE A 16 -16.90 -14.85 4.45
C PHE A 16 -18.41 -14.90 4.25
N VAL A 17 -19.04 -13.74 4.19
CA VAL A 17 -20.46 -13.59 3.90
C VAL A 17 -20.57 -13.17 2.45
N VAL A 18 -21.29 -13.93 1.65
CA VAL A 18 -21.52 -13.59 0.23
C VAL A 18 -22.29 -12.27 0.18
N PRO A 19 -21.75 -11.22 -0.46
CA PRO A 19 -22.42 -9.94 -0.59
C PRO A 19 -23.77 -10.11 -1.32
N LYS A 20 -24.81 -9.44 -0.83
CA LYS A 20 -26.16 -9.45 -1.45
C LYS A 20 -26.40 -8.21 -2.28
N GLY A 21 -25.70 -7.13 -2.01
CA GLY A 21 -25.78 -5.88 -2.72
C GLY A 21 -24.40 -5.33 -3.05
N VAL A 22 -24.36 -4.34 -3.95
CA VAL A 22 -23.09 -3.70 -4.36
C VAL A 22 -22.38 -3.05 -3.17
N GLN A 23 -23.13 -2.44 -2.27
CA GLN A 23 -22.59 -1.80 -1.07
C GLN A 23 -21.96 -2.82 -0.09
N ASP A 24 -22.45 -4.06 -0.07
CA ASP A 24 -21.91 -5.11 0.81
C ASP A 24 -20.52 -5.58 0.38
N VAL A 25 -20.15 -5.34 -0.90
CA VAL A 25 -18.81 -5.68 -1.41
C VAL A 25 -17.73 -4.81 -0.76
N ILE A 26 -18.08 -3.58 -0.34
CA ILE A 26 -17.14 -2.63 0.25
C ILE A 26 -17.06 -2.87 1.76
N PRO A 27 -15.94 -3.42 2.28
CA PRO A 27 -15.82 -3.84 3.68
C PRO A 27 -15.52 -2.66 4.63
N VAL A 28 -16.22 -1.56 4.46
CA VAL A 28 -16.15 -0.39 5.34
C VAL A 28 -17.49 -0.25 6.06
N ALA A 29 -17.46 -0.29 7.39
CA ALA A 29 -18.66 -0.23 8.22
C ALA A 29 -19.04 1.20 8.62
N ALA A 30 -18.05 2.08 8.82
CA ALA A 30 -18.26 3.48 9.16
C ALA A 30 -17.03 4.32 8.78
N ILE A 31 -17.25 5.60 8.59
CA ILE A 31 -16.22 6.62 8.34
C ILE A 31 -16.32 7.71 9.41
N PHE A 32 -15.19 8.30 9.74
CA PHE A 32 -15.09 9.43 10.67
C PHE A 32 -14.36 10.58 9.96
N ASP A 33 -14.71 11.83 10.32
CA ASP A 33 -14.19 13.05 9.67
C ASP A 33 -12.66 13.13 9.69
N ASP A 34 -12.05 12.61 10.74
CA ASP A 34 -10.58 12.54 10.92
C ASP A 34 -9.88 11.47 10.04
N GLY A 35 -10.57 10.94 9.04
CA GLY A 35 -10.03 9.96 8.09
C GLY A 35 -9.88 8.54 8.65
N ILE A 36 -10.36 8.27 9.86
CA ILE A 36 -10.40 6.92 10.41
C ILE A 36 -11.61 6.18 9.83
N PHE A 37 -11.38 4.98 9.31
CA PHE A 37 -12.41 4.11 8.77
C PHE A 37 -12.54 2.87 9.63
N LYS A 38 -13.76 2.48 9.98
CA LYS A 38 -14.05 1.21 10.63
C LYS A 38 -14.21 0.14 9.56
N VAL A 39 -13.27 -0.81 9.51
CA VAL A 39 -13.18 -1.84 8.46
C VAL A 39 -13.47 -3.25 8.96
N GLY A 40 -13.97 -3.37 10.18
CA GLY A 40 -14.36 -4.63 10.82
C GLY A 40 -15.06 -4.36 12.14
N LYS A 41 -15.39 -5.40 12.89
CA LYS A 41 -16.10 -5.28 14.19
C LYS A 41 -15.38 -4.31 15.13
N ASP A 42 -14.08 -4.56 15.34
CA ASP A 42 -13.21 -3.78 16.24
C ASP A 42 -11.94 -3.32 15.53
N LYS A 43 -11.95 -3.31 14.17
CA LYS A 43 -10.81 -2.96 13.32
C LYS A 43 -10.99 -1.58 12.72
N TYR A 44 -10.00 -0.73 12.92
CA TYR A 44 -9.94 0.64 12.42
C TYR A 44 -8.72 0.82 11.54
N SER A 45 -8.83 1.68 10.53
CA SER A 45 -7.75 1.98 9.61
C SER A 45 -7.63 3.48 9.35
N LYS A 46 -6.39 3.97 9.25
CA LYS A 46 -6.08 5.34 8.83
C LYS A 46 -5.06 5.30 7.70
N THR A 47 -5.18 6.21 6.76
CA THR A 47 -4.36 6.25 5.54
C THR A 47 -3.58 7.56 5.49
N TYR A 48 -2.34 7.49 5.07
CA TYR A 48 -1.42 8.60 4.88
C TYR A 48 -0.92 8.59 3.44
N ARG A 49 -0.82 9.74 2.80
CA ARG A 49 -0.22 9.90 1.49
C ARG A 49 1.22 10.35 1.65
N PHE A 50 2.13 9.74 0.90
CA PHE A 50 3.53 10.12 0.91
C PHE A 50 4.06 10.37 -0.51
N THR A 51 5.15 11.14 -0.61
CA THR A 51 5.78 11.50 -1.87
C THR A 51 7.04 10.67 -2.09
N ASP A 52 7.48 10.61 -3.36
CA ASP A 52 8.76 10.00 -3.70
C ASP A 52 9.94 10.77 -3.12
N ILE A 53 11.03 10.03 -2.96
CA ILE A 53 12.36 10.56 -2.67
C ILE A 53 13.22 10.49 -3.92
N ASN A 54 14.22 11.35 -4.01
CA ASN A 54 15.09 11.40 -5.18
C ASN A 54 16.21 10.35 -5.12
N TYR A 55 15.81 9.07 -5.02
CA TYR A 55 16.73 7.93 -4.90
C TYR A 55 17.59 7.71 -6.15
N ALA A 56 17.05 7.93 -7.35
CA ALA A 56 17.73 7.58 -8.60
C ALA A 56 19.05 8.33 -8.79
N VAL A 57 19.10 9.62 -8.44
CA VAL A 57 20.26 10.49 -8.58
C VAL A 57 21.09 10.66 -7.31
N ALA A 58 20.72 10.01 -6.23
CA ALA A 58 21.43 10.05 -4.96
C ALA A 58 22.80 9.37 -5.07
N SER A 59 23.78 9.86 -4.30
CA SER A 59 25.09 9.22 -4.17
C SER A 59 24.94 7.83 -3.53
N ARG A 60 26.00 7.02 -3.60
CA ARG A 60 25.99 5.69 -2.95
C ARG A 60 25.79 5.81 -1.44
N GLU A 61 26.47 6.75 -0.81
CA GLU A 61 26.40 7.00 0.63
C GLU A 61 24.98 7.43 1.04
N ASP A 62 24.35 8.33 0.24
CA ASP A 62 22.98 8.75 0.49
C ASP A 62 21.98 7.59 0.32
N LYS A 63 22.19 6.71 -0.67
CA LYS A 63 21.36 5.52 -0.85
C LYS A 63 21.46 4.55 0.31
N GLU A 64 22.65 4.36 0.86
CA GLU A 64 22.88 3.53 2.05
C GLU A 64 22.18 4.16 3.28
N ALA A 65 22.27 5.49 3.45
CA ALA A 65 21.57 6.22 4.50
C ALA A 65 20.03 6.11 4.36
N MET A 66 19.50 6.31 3.16
CA MET A 66 18.07 6.13 2.87
C MET A 66 17.59 4.71 3.16
N PHE A 67 18.40 3.70 2.85
CA PHE A 67 18.06 2.31 3.17
C PHE A 67 17.99 2.04 4.68
N LEU A 68 18.93 2.60 5.45
CA LEU A 68 18.92 2.50 6.91
C LEU A 68 17.68 3.18 7.51
N GLU A 69 17.36 4.40 7.09
CA GLU A 69 16.16 5.11 7.54
C GLU A 69 14.87 4.36 7.16
N TYR A 70 14.81 3.77 5.95
CA TYR A 70 13.69 2.92 5.54
C TYR A 70 13.57 1.67 6.42
N SER A 71 14.69 1.06 6.77
CA SER A 71 14.73 -0.10 7.69
C SER A 71 14.26 0.30 9.10
N GLU A 72 14.64 1.48 9.59
CA GLU A 72 14.14 2.01 10.86
C GLU A 72 12.63 2.28 10.82
N LEU A 73 12.11 2.85 9.73
CA LEU A 73 10.67 3.01 9.53
C LEU A 73 9.95 1.65 9.66
N LEU A 74 10.42 0.61 8.97
CA LEU A 74 9.80 -0.72 9.02
C LEU A 74 9.87 -1.34 10.42
N ASN A 75 11.01 -1.16 11.12
CA ASN A 75 11.20 -1.66 12.48
C ASN A 75 10.37 -0.89 13.53
N SER A 76 9.97 0.34 13.23
CA SER A 76 9.11 1.14 14.12
C SER A 76 7.63 0.72 14.07
N LEU A 77 7.24 -0.11 13.10
CA LEU A 77 5.87 -0.56 12.95
C LEU A 77 5.46 -1.50 14.10
N ASP A 78 4.26 -1.24 14.64
CA ASP A 78 3.71 -2.01 15.76
C ASP A 78 3.31 -3.42 15.32
N SER A 79 3.76 -4.44 16.05
CA SER A 79 3.39 -5.84 15.82
C SER A 79 1.90 -6.13 16.06
N GLY A 80 1.18 -5.24 16.76
CA GLY A 80 -0.27 -5.30 16.95
C GLY A 80 -1.09 -4.68 15.82
N ALA A 81 -0.42 -4.14 14.78
CA ALA A 81 -1.06 -3.50 13.65
C ALA A 81 -0.64 -4.16 12.33
N THR A 82 -1.48 -4.00 11.31
CA THR A 82 -1.14 -4.34 9.93
C THR A 82 -0.89 -3.04 9.17
N THR A 83 0.27 -2.93 8.55
CA THR A 83 0.61 -1.78 7.70
C THR A 83 0.58 -2.23 6.24
N LYS A 84 -0.05 -1.43 5.40
CA LYS A 84 -0.16 -1.67 3.96
C LYS A 84 0.43 -0.49 3.20
N ILE A 85 1.42 -0.73 2.35
CA ILE A 85 1.89 0.23 1.36
C ILE A 85 1.09 -0.02 0.09
N THR A 86 0.50 1.04 -0.47
CA THR A 86 -0.27 0.97 -1.70
C THR A 86 0.29 1.97 -2.71
N ILE A 87 0.56 1.50 -3.92
CA ILE A 87 0.92 2.32 -5.07
C ILE A 87 -0.24 2.25 -6.04
N ASN A 88 -0.86 3.38 -6.30
CA ASN A 88 -2.03 3.51 -7.15
C ASN A 88 -1.65 4.22 -8.45
N ASN A 89 -1.54 3.45 -9.53
CA ASN A 89 -1.38 3.96 -10.86
C ASN A 89 -2.75 4.17 -11.48
N ARG A 90 -3.06 5.39 -11.84
CA ARG A 90 -4.28 5.72 -12.57
C ARG A 90 -3.96 6.51 -13.83
N ARG A 91 -4.68 6.23 -14.89
CA ARG A 91 -4.60 7.05 -16.09
C ARG A 91 -5.16 8.44 -15.80
N LEU A 92 -4.47 9.44 -16.30
CA LEU A 92 -4.92 10.81 -16.23
C LEU A 92 -6.28 10.93 -16.94
N ASN A 93 -7.31 11.31 -16.21
CA ASN A 93 -8.58 11.70 -16.82
C ASN A 93 -8.40 13.10 -17.42
N LYS A 94 -8.58 13.20 -18.75
CA LYS A 94 -8.37 14.45 -19.47
C LYS A 94 -9.31 15.54 -18.95
N ALA A 95 -10.56 15.21 -18.65
CA ALA A 95 -11.54 16.20 -18.16
C ALA A 95 -11.19 16.68 -16.74
N ASP A 96 -10.74 15.77 -15.86
CA ASP A 96 -10.27 16.13 -14.51
C ASP A 96 -9.01 17.02 -14.58
N PHE A 97 -8.07 16.69 -15.48
CA PHE A 97 -6.88 17.47 -15.70
C PHE A 97 -7.22 18.88 -16.23
N GLU A 98 -8.13 18.97 -17.19
CA GLU A 98 -8.57 20.25 -17.75
C GLU A 98 -9.22 21.13 -16.69
N GLN A 99 -10.02 20.56 -15.79
CA GLN A 99 -10.69 21.31 -14.71
C GLN A 99 -9.75 21.72 -13.56
N THR A 100 -8.78 20.90 -13.23
CA THR A 100 -7.95 21.09 -12.03
C THR A 100 -6.61 21.73 -12.28
N ILE A 101 -6.03 21.54 -13.47
CA ILE A 101 -4.65 21.94 -13.78
C ILE A 101 -4.59 23.09 -14.77
N LEU A 102 -5.50 23.11 -15.75
CA LEU A 102 -5.47 24.19 -16.76
C LEU A 102 -5.93 25.52 -16.16
N ILE A 103 -5.24 26.57 -16.57
CA ILE A 103 -5.60 27.94 -16.16
C ILE A 103 -6.87 28.37 -16.91
N PRO A 104 -7.95 28.74 -16.19
CA PRO A 104 -9.19 29.17 -16.81
C PRO A 104 -8.96 30.47 -17.61
N MET A 105 -9.70 30.63 -18.71
CA MET A 105 -9.74 31.88 -19.48
C MET A 105 -10.47 32.95 -18.68
N ALA A 106 -9.99 34.19 -18.77
CA ALA A 106 -10.54 35.33 -18.05
C ALA A 106 -11.06 36.44 -18.98
N ASP A 107 -11.09 36.19 -20.31
CA ASP A 107 -11.48 37.13 -21.34
C ASP A 107 -10.67 38.44 -21.32
N ASP A 108 -9.38 38.34 -21.05
CA ASP A 108 -8.44 39.46 -21.01
C ASP A 108 -7.26 39.30 -22.02
N ALA A 109 -6.42 40.32 -22.11
CA ALA A 109 -5.25 40.33 -23.01
C ALA A 109 -4.22 39.22 -22.71
N LEU A 110 -4.27 38.58 -21.57
CA LEU A 110 -3.36 37.51 -21.15
C LEU A 110 -3.85 36.12 -21.61
N ASP A 111 -5.05 35.99 -22.15
CA ASP A 111 -5.58 34.71 -22.61
C ASP A 111 -4.75 34.06 -23.71
N LYS A 112 -4.05 34.85 -24.51
CA LYS A 112 -3.09 34.32 -25.49
C LYS A 112 -2.02 33.48 -24.80
N TYR A 113 -1.45 33.96 -23.70
CA TYR A 113 -0.40 33.29 -22.95
C TYR A 113 -0.96 32.11 -22.15
N ARG A 114 -2.19 32.22 -21.59
CA ARG A 114 -2.87 31.10 -20.92
C ARG A 114 -3.10 29.95 -21.90
N LYS A 115 -3.55 30.22 -23.12
CA LYS A 115 -3.74 29.20 -24.17
C LYS A 115 -2.44 28.48 -24.52
N GLU A 116 -1.37 29.23 -24.69
CA GLU A 116 -0.05 28.65 -25.02
C GLU A 116 0.50 27.79 -23.87
N TYR A 117 0.39 28.29 -22.65
CA TYR A 117 0.79 27.55 -21.45
C TYR A 117 -0.05 26.29 -21.24
N ASN A 118 -1.36 26.38 -21.36
CA ASN A 118 -2.26 25.25 -21.26
C ASN A 118 -2.01 24.20 -22.33
N LYS A 119 -1.68 24.63 -23.56
CA LYS A 119 -1.27 23.71 -24.61
C LYS A 119 0.02 22.96 -24.23
N MET A 120 1.02 23.66 -23.72
CA MET A 120 2.26 23.03 -23.25
C MET A 120 2.00 22.01 -22.12
N LEU A 121 1.10 22.33 -21.19
CA LEU A 121 0.71 21.41 -20.09
C LEU A 121 0.02 20.16 -20.66
N LEU A 122 -0.91 20.31 -21.60
CA LEU A 122 -1.59 19.21 -22.27
C LEU A 122 -0.62 18.34 -23.07
N ASP A 123 0.28 18.93 -23.82
CA ASP A 123 1.29 18.21 -24.58
C ASP A 123 2.22 17.40 -23.67
N LYS A 124 2.61 17.96 -22.52
CA LYS A 124 3.37 17.22 -21.50
C LYS A 124 2.57 16.08 -20.87
N ALA A 125 1.33 16.33 -20.50
CA ALA A 125 0.47 15.33 -19.88
C ALA A 125 0.14 14.17 -20.82
N THR A 126 -0.02 14.44 -22.12
CA THR A 126 -0.31 13.41 -23.14
C THR A 126 0.94 12.74 -23.68
N GLY A 127 2.08 13.45 -23.70
CA GLY A 127 3.38 12.93 -24.17
C GLY A 127 4.09 12.02 -23.16
N ALA A 128 3.86 12.20 -21.85
CA ALA A 128 4.23 11.23 -20.84
C ALA A 128 3.24 10.04 -20.87
N ASN A 129 3.53 8.93 -20.22
CA ASN A 129 2.67 7.73 -20.19
C ASN A 129 1.24 7.98 -19.64
N SER A 130 0.85 9.22 -19.41
CA SER A 130 -0.45 9.67 -18.89
C SER A 130 -0.85 8.93 -17.59
N ILE A 131 0.14 8.48 -16.81
CA ILE A 131 -0.06 7.81 -15.54
C ILE A 131 0.25 8.78 -14.40
N VAL A 132 -0.71 8.92 -13.49
CA VAL A 132 -0.51 9.53 -12.19
C VAL A 132 -0.28 8.42 -11.18
N GLN A 133 0.78 8.53 -10.40
CA GLN A 133 1.12 7.55 -9.38
C GLN A 133 0.99 8.18 -8.01
N ASP A 134 0.00 7.70 -7.24
CA ASP A 134 -0.21 8.09 -5.86
C ASP A 134 0.26 6.98 -4.92
N LYS A 135 0.88 7.35 -3.81
CA LYS A 135 1.44 6.41 -2.84
C LYS A 135 0.83 6.63 -1.47
N TYR A 136 0.41 5.52 -0.86
CA TYR A 136 -0.27 5.54 0.42
C TYR A 136 0.34 4.52 1.37
N VAL A 137 0.36 4.87 2.65
CA VAL A 137 0.53 3.92 3.73
C VAL A 137 -0.75 3.88 4.57
N THR A 138 -1.30 2.69 4.75
CA THR A 138 -2.51 2.47 5.55
C THR A 138 -2.17 1.60 6.74
N VAL A 139 -2.42 2.11 7.93
CA VAL A 139 -2.27 1.36 9.18
C VAL A 139 -3.64 0.90 9.65
N SER A 140 -3.76 -0.38 9.99
CA SER A 140 -4.98 -0.99 10.52
C SER A 140 -4.68 -1.62 11.88
N VAL A 141 -5.56 -1.38 12.85
CA VAL A 141 -5.38 -1.85 14.23
C VAL A 141 -6.73 -2.28 14.82
N ASN A 142 -6.69 -3.27 15.72
CA ASN A 142 -7.85 -3.67 16.50
C ASN A 142 -7.91 -2.85 17.80
N LYS A 143 -9.02 -2.11 18.00
CA LYS A 143 -9.28 -1.30 19.20
C LYS A 143 -10.73 -1.46 19.62
N LYS A 144 -11.02 -1.33 20.93
CA LYS A 144 -12.36 -1.52 21.47
C LYS A 144 -13.36 -0.45 21.02
N ASN A 145 -12.87 0.78 20.83
CA ASN A 145 -13.68 1.93 20.45
C ASN A 145 -12.89 2.92 19.62
N ILE A 146 -13.59 3.92 19.08
CA ILE A 146 -13.00 4.95 18.23
C ILE A 146 -12.01 5.87 18.97
N GLU A 147 -12.24 6.14 20.27
CA GLU A 147 -11.35 7.00 21.05
C GLU A 147 -9.97 6.36 21.27
N GLU A 148 -9.96 5.06 21.55
CA GLU A 148 -8.70 4.30 21.62
C GLU A 148 -7.99 4.28 20.26
N ALA A 149 -8.75 4.19 19.17
CA ALA A 149 -8.20 4.23 17.82
C ALA A 149 -7.62 5.62 17.49
N ARG A 150 -8.30 6.71 17.86
CA ARG A 150 -7.81 8.08 17.69
C ARG A 150 -6.48 8.31 18.41
N ASN A 151 -6.41 7.92 19.68
CA ASN A 151 -5.18 8.05 20.47
C ASN A 151 -4.02 7.23 19.86
N TYR A 152 -4.32 6.05 19.35
CA TYR A 152 -3.33 5.21 18.68
C TYR A 152 -2.83 5.86 17.38
N PHE A 153 -3.74 6.29 16.50
CA PHE A 153 -3.37 6.90 15.22
C PHE A 153 -2.71 8.27 15.37
N ALA A 154 -3.02 9.05 16.41
CA ALA A 154 -2.32 10.29 16.70
C ALA A 154 -0.83 10.06 16.98
N ARG A 155 -0.50 9.02 17.75
CA ARG A 155 0.89 8.64 18.03
C ARG A 155 1.58 8.08 16.80
N VAL A 156 1.00 7.04 16.19
CA VAL A 156 1.61 6.35 15.04
C VAL A 156 1.71 7.28 13.84
N GLY A 157 0.74 8.17 13.63
CA GLY A 157 0.80 9.18 12.58
C GLY A 157 1.96 10.14 12.75
N ALA A 158 2.19 10.64 13.97
CA ALA A 158 3.33 11.51 14.26
C ALA A 158 4.66 10.78 13.99
N ASP A 159 4.80 9.53 14.43
CA ASP A 159 5.98 8.71 14.20
C ASP A 159 6.21 8.47 12.71
N LEU A 160 5.18 8.08 11.95
CA LEU A 160 5.27 7.89 10.50
C LEU A 160 5.69 9.16 9.77
N ILE A 161 5.06 10.30 10.08
CA ILE A 161 5.41 11.60 9.47
C ILE A 161 6.87 11.96 9.75
N ALA A 162 7.35 11.71 10.96
CA ALA A 162 8.74 11.96 11.34
C ALA A 162 9.72 11.07 10.56
N HIS A 163 9.43 9.77 10.41
CA HIS A 163 10.27 8.84 9.65
C HIS A 163 10.30 9.20 8.16
N PHE A 164 9.14 9.46 7.55
CA PHE A 164 9.09 9.89 6.14
C PHE A 164 9.81 11.23 5.92
N SER A 165 9.72 12.16 6.87
CA SER A 165 10.45 13.43 6.80
C SER A 165 11.96 13.22 6.81
N ARG A 166 12.48 12.30 7.63
CA ARG A 166 13.91 11.92 7.64
C ARG A 166 14.36 11.31 6.32
N LEU A 167 13.51 10.54 5.67
CA LEU A 167 13.73 10.03 4.31
C LEU A 167 13.70 11.12 3.23
N GLY A 168 13.30 12.35 3.57
CA GLY A 168 13.09 13.42 2.60
C GLY A 168 11.75 13.34 1.86
N SER A 169 10.83 12.50 2.33
CA SER A 169 9.46 12.37 1.80
C SER A 169 8.47 13.18 2.62
N ARG A 170 7.52 13.81 1.95
CA ARG A 170 6.39 14.45 2.61
C ARG A 170 5.30 13.43 2.85
N CYS A 171 4.94 13.22 4.11
CA CYS A 171 3.83 12.35 4.52
C CYS A 171 2.72 13.20 5.14
N VAL A 172 1.47 13.00 4.70
CA VAL A 172 0.29 13.73 5.19
C VAL A 172 -0.84 12.76 5.49
N GLU A 173 -1.59 13.03 6.55
CA GLU A 173 -2.80 12.29 6.86
C GLU A 173 -3.89 12.60 5.83
N LEU A 174 -4.67 11.60 5.45
CA LEU A 174 -5.85 11.79 4.60
C LEU A 174 -7.10 11.96 5.48
N GLU A 175 -7.89 12.96 5.15
CA GLU A 175 -9.23 13.13 5.68
C GLU A 175 -10.22 12.15 5.04
N ALA A 176 -11.45 12.10 5.55
CA ALA A 176 -12.46 11.17 5.08
C ALA A 176 -12.79 11.35 3.59
N GLU A 177 -12.94 12.58 3.14
CA GLU A 177 -13.23 12.91 1.74
C GLU A 177 -12.11 12.46 0.80
N GLU A 178 -10.86 12.77 1.13
CA GLU A 178 -9.70 12.36 0.32
C GLU A 178 -9.58 10.84 0.21
N LYS A 179 -9.83 10.12 1.30
CA LYS A 179 -9.80 8.67 1.31
C LYS A 179 -10.98 8.06 0.55
N LEU A 180 -12.17 8.64 0.65
CA LEU A 180 -13.33 8.21 -0.13
C LEU A 180 -13.12 8.46 -1.63
N ARG A 181 -12.43 9.54 -2.01
CA ARG A 181 -12.08 9.81 -3.41
C ARG A 181 -11.23 8.70 -4.01
N ILE A 182 -10.29 8.11 -3.23
CA ILE A 182 -9.50 6.96 -3.70
C ILE A 182 -10.42 5.77 -4.04
N PHE A 183 -11.41 5.50 -3.20
CA PHE A 183 -12.40 4.44 -3.47
C PHE A 183 -13.27 4.76 -4.67
N HIS A 184 -13.76 6.02 -4.77
CA HIS A 184 -14.55 6.47 -5.90
C HIS A 184 -13.79 6.29 -7.22
N ASP A 185 -12.56 6.81 -7.31
CA ASP A 185 -11.75 6.75 -8.51
C ASP A 185 -11.40 5.30 -8.90
N PHE A 186 -11.33 4.39 -7.93
CA PHE A 186 -11.14 2.96 -8.17
C PHE A 186 -12.41 2.28 -8.68
N TYR A 187 -13.55 2.47 -7.99
CA TYR A 187 -14.79 1.78 -8.32
C TYR A 187 -15.53 2.41 -9.50
N ARG A 188 -15.37 3.72 -9.71
CA ARG A 188 -16.01 4.51 -10.78
C ARG A 188 -14.97 5.13 -11.71
N THR A 189 -14.03 4.32 -12.16
CA THR A 189 -12.95 4.76 -13.07
C THR A 189 -13.51 5.41 -14.34
N GLY A 190 -13.16 6.67 -14.58
CA GLY A 190 -13.65 7.48 -15.69
C GLY A 190 -14.69 8.53 -15.26
N GLU A 191 -15.15 8.48 -14.02
CA GLU A 191 -16.12 9.42 -13.43
C GLU A 191 -15.49 10.31 -12.35
N GLU A 192 -14.15 10.49 -12.36
CA GLU A 192 -13.39 11.19 -11.32
C GLU A 192 -13.87 12.63 -11.10
N THR A 193 -14.38 13.27 -12.16
CA THR A 193 -14.94 14.63 -12.10
C THR A 193 -16.33 14.69 -11.48
N ALA A 194 -17.02 13.56 -11.37
CA ALA A 194 -18.35 13.48 -10.80
C ALA A 194 -18.36 13.37 -9.28
N PHE A 195 -17.20 13.09 -8.67
CA PHE A 195 -17.11 12.94 -7.22
C PHE A 195 -17.52 14.22 -6.48
N ARG A 196 -18.52 14.09 -5.64
CA ARG A 196 -19.02 15.15 -4.74
C ARG A 196 -19.44 14.49 -3.45
N PHE A 197 -18.62 14.61 -2.43
CA PHE A 197 -18.93 14.07 -1.11
C PHE A 197 -19.50 15.16 -0.20
N ASP A 198 -20.59 14.84 0.47
CA ASP A 198 -21.21 15.69 1.49
C ASP A 198 -21.64 14.80 2.66
N ILE A 199 -20.93 14.91 3.76
CA ILE A 199 -21.18 14.11 4.96
C ILE A 199 -22.59 14.34 5.52
N SER A 200 -23.17 15.51 5.32
CA SER A 200 -24.53 15.83 5.79
C SER A 200 -25.59 14.96 5.11
N GLN A 201 -25.33 14.52 3.88
CA GLN A 201 -26.24 13.62 3.16
C GLN A 201 -26.21 12.21 3.72
N THR A 202 -25.07 11.75 4.24
CA THR A 202 -24.94 10.40 4.84
C THR A 202 -25.74 10.27 6.13
N MET A 203 -26.13 11.39 6.76
CA MET A 203 -26.96 11.40 7.96
C MET A 203 -28.45 11.29 7.67
N ARG A 204 -28.86 11.38 6.40
CA ARG A 204 -30.26 11.26 6.00
C ARG A 204 -30.69 9.80 6.01
N LYS A 205 -31.93 9.54 6.46
CA LYS A 205 -32.45 8.17 6.50
C LYS A 205 -32.45 7.52 5.11
N GLY A 206 -31.81 6.37 4.99
CA GLY A 206 -31.72 5.61 3.75
C GLY A 206 -30.52 5.97 2.86
N HIS A 207 -29.66 6.88 3.28
CA HIS A 207 -28.40 7.22 2.60
C HIS A 207 -27.21 6.71 3.40
N ASP A 208 -26.15 6.32 2.69
CA ASP A 208 -24.88 5.89 3.25
C ASP A 208 -23.72 6.54 2.45
N PHE A 209 -22.55 6.69 3.07
CA PHE A 209 -21.34 7.15 2.39
C PHE A 209 -20.99 6.28 1.18
N LYS A 210 -21.41 5.02 1.18
CA LYS A 210 -21.20 4.08 0.08
C LYS A 210 -21.92 4.49 -1.21
N ASP A 211 -22.98 5.28 -1.12
CA ASP A 211 -23.69 5.81 -2.29
C ASP A 211 -22.79 6.69 -3.17
N PHE A 212 -21.75 7.30 -2.58
CA PHE A 212 -20.80 8.15 -3.29
C PHE A 212 -19.65 7.38 -3.97
N ILE A 213 -19.43 6.12 -3.61
CA ILE A 213 -18.28 5.36 -4.07
C ILE A 213 -18.63 4.03 -4.77
N CYS A 214 -19.84 3.49 -4.56
CA CYS A 214 -20.24 2.25 -5.17
C CYS A 214 -20.35 2.36 -6.69
N PRO A 215 -19.89 1.34 -7.46
CA PRO A 215 -20.22 1.23 -8.86
C PRO A 215 -21.70 0.88 -9.05
N ASP A 216 -22.24 1.13 -10.24
CA ASP A 216 -23.64 0.83 -10.54
C ASP A 216 -23.93 -0.68 -10.53
N THR A 217 -22.94 -1.48 -10.95
CA THR A 217 -23.02 -2.95 -10.96
C THR A 217 -21.71 -3.57 -10.50
N PHE A 218 -21.83 -4.74 -9.90
CA PHE A 218 -20.68 -5.57 -9.54
C PHE A 218 -20.98 -7.02 -9.96
N GLU A 219 -20.22 -7.53 -10.90
CA GLU A 219 -20.36 -8.90 -11.40
C GLU A 219 -19.05 -9.66 -11.17
N PHE A 220 -19.15 -10.84 -10.58
CA PHE A 220 -17.98 -11.70 -10.32
C PHE A 220 -17.98 -12.85 -11.31
N GLU A 221 -16.93 -12.96 -12.10
CA GLU A 221 -16.65 -14.06 -12.98
C GLU A 221 -15.53 -14.95 -12.41
N LYS A 222 -15.21 -16.03 -13.10
CA LYS A 222 -14.19 -16.99 -12.64
C LYS A 222 -12.79 -16.35 -12.51
N ASP A 223 -12.40 -15.53 -13.46
CA ASP A 223 -11.03 -14.99 -13.58
C ASP A 223 -10.96 -13.46 -13.52
N CYS A 224 -12.10 -12.78 -13.46
CA CYS A 224 -12.20 -11.33 -13.42
C CYS A 224 -13.47 -10.90 -12.69
N PHE A 225 -13.58 -9.60 -12.46
CA PHE A 225 -14.81 -8.96 -12.00
C PHE A 225 -15.11 -7.78 -12.91
N ARG A 226 -16.39 -7.41 -12.99
CA ARG A 226 -16.86 -6.24 -13.71
C ARG A 226 -17.46 -5.23 -12.75
N MET A 227 -17.05 -3.97 -12.89
CA MET A 227 -17.58 -2.83 -12.16
C MET A 227 -18.11 -1.83 -13.19
N GLY A 228 -19.43 -1.65 -13.29
CA GLY A 228 -20.01 -0.87 -14.38
C GLY A 228 -19.52 -1.41 -15.75
N ASP A 229 -18.87 -0.56 -16.52
CA ASP A 229 -18.31 -0.91 -17.85
C ASP A 229 -16.84 -1.36 -17.82
N ARG A 230 -16.22 -1.48 -16.64
CA ARG A 230 -14.82 -1.81 -16.50
C ARG A 230 -14.61 -3.22 -16.00
N TYR A 231 -13.57 -3.87 -16.54
CA TYR A 231 -13.12 -5.19 -16.08
C TYR A 231 -11.89 -5.03 -15.20
N GLY A 232 -11.88 -5.76 -14.10
CA GLY A 232 -10.75 -5.85 -13.18
C GLY A 232 -10.31 -7.28 -12.94
N ARG A 233 -9.06 -7.46 -12.57
CA ARG A 233 -8.49 -8.74 -12.16
C ARG A 233 -7.59 -8.54 -10.97
N VAL A 234 -7.69 -9.42 -9.98
CA VAL A 234 -6.77 -9.47 -8.86
C VAL A 234 -5.65 -10.46 -9.20
N ILE A 235 -4.42 -10.01 -9.06
CA ILE A 235 -3.22 -10.84 -9.24
C ILE A 235 -2.46 -10.80 -7.92
N PHE A 236 -1.94 -11.94 -7.47
CA PHE A 236 -1.15 -12.00 -6.25
C PHE A 236 0.10 -12.86 -6.48
N LEU A 237 1.17 -12.53 -5.76
CA LEU A 237 2.40 -13.29 -5.75
C LEU A 237 2.19 -14.55 -4.90
N ARG A 238 2.04 -15.70 -5.55
CA ARG A 238 1.75 -16.97 -4.90
C ARG A 238 2.99 -17.59 -4.25
N GLU A 239 4.10 -17.55 -4.94
CA GLU A 239 5.37 -18.13 -4.51
C GLU A 239 6.47 -17.11 -4.67
N TYR A 240 7.22 -16.90 -3.61
CA TYR A 240 8.38 -16.00 -3.64
C TYR A 240 9.60 -16.78 -4.14
N ALA A 241 10.32 -16.22 -5.10
CA ALA A 241 11.63 -16.71 -5.47
C ALA A 241 12.61 -16.55 -4.28
N ALA A 242 13.67 -17.34 -4.29
CA ALA A 242 14.73 -17.23 -3.26
C ALA A 242 15.36 -15.83 -3.22
N TYR A 243 15.36 -15.15 -4.36
CA TYR A 243 15.83 -13.78 -4.52
C TYR A 243 14.85 -12.98 -5.38
N ILE A 244 14.47 -11.79 -4.92
CA ILE A 244 13.62 -10.83 -5.63
C ILE A 244 14.47 -9.59 -5.87
N LYS A 245 14.51 -9.12 -7.12
CA LYS A 245 15.21 -7.88 -7.48
C LYS A 245 14.48 -6.65 -6.94
N ASP A 246 15.21 -5.66 -6.49
CA ASP A 246 14.68 -4.37 -6.02
C ASP A 246 13.85 -3.67 -7.10
N SER A 247 14.22 -3.86 -8.38
CA SER A 247 13.52 -3.26 -9.52
C SER A 247 12.12 -3.82 -9.76
N MET A 248 11.74 -4.98 -9.19
CA MET A 248 10.47 -5.64 -9.50
C MET A 248 9.25 -4.74 -9.24
N VAL A 249 9.22 -4.05 -8.11
CA VAL A 249 8.11 -3.13 -7.78
C VAL A 249 8.09 -1.94 -8.73
N ALA A 250 9.27 -1.38 -9.06
CA ALA A 250 9.40 -0.27 -10.00
C ALA A 250 8.91 -0.68 -11.39
N GLU A 251 9.37 -1.82 -11.92
CA GLU A 251 8.96 -2.36 -13.23
C GLU A 251 7.45 -2.59 -13.31
N LEU A 252 6.82 -3.10 -12.24
CA LEU A 252 5.37 -3.24 -12.17
C LEU A 252 4.67 -1.87 -12.18
N CYS A 253 5.21 -0.90 -11.46
CA CYS A 253 4.63 0.44 -11.36
C CYS A 253 4.82 1.29 -12.63
N GLU A 254 5.74 0.93 -13.52
CA GLU A 254 5.94 1.59 -14.82
C GLU A 254 4.94 1.14 -15.89
N LEU A 255 4.13 0.11 -15.62
CA LEU A 255 3.13 -0.35 -16.57
C LEU A 255 2.10 0.75 -16.87
N ASN A 256 1.91 1.07 -18.15
CA ASN A 256 0.93 2.06 -18.60
C ASN A 256 -0.51 1.53 -18.50
N ARG A 257 -0.95 1.25 -17.28
CA ARG A 257 -2.28 0.71 -16.97
C ARG A 257 -2.76 1.23 -15.62
N ASN A 258 -4.08 1.30 -15.47
CA ASN A 258 -4.68 1.46 -14.14
C ASN A 258 -4.34 0.22 -13.31
N MET A 259 -3.64 0.41 -12.20
CA MET A 259 -3.19 -0.65 -11.34
C MET A 259 -3.07 -0.17 -9.90
N MET A 260 -3.52 -0.98 -8.97
CA MET A 260 -3.29 -0.77 -7.54
C MET A 260 -2.42 -1.92 -7.02
N LEU A 261 -1.16 -1.62 -6.71
CA LEU A 261 -0.23 -2.54 -6.09
C LEU A 261 -0.28 -2.35 -4.57
N SER A 262 -0.48 -3.43 -3.84
CA SER A 262 -0.47 -3.40 -2.37
C SER A 262 0.55 -4.39 -1.82
N VAL A 263 1.31 -3.93 -0.82
CA VAL A 263 2.26 -4.74 -0.06
C VAL A 263 1.82 -4.68 1.41
N ASP A 264 1.40 -5.81 1.95
CA ASP A 264 1.04 -5.93 3.36
C ASP A 264 2.29 -6.25 4.19
N ILE A 265 2.54 -5.42 5.21
CA ILE A 265 3.64 -5.56 6.14
C ILE A 265 3.05 -5.95 7.49
N ILE A 266 3.41 -7.13 7.94
CA ILE A 266 2.95 -7.68 9.21
C ILE A 266 4.17 -7.86 10.10
N PRO A 267 4.42 -6.92 11.03
CA PRO A 267 5.56 -7.02 11.94
C PRO A 267 5.42 -8.22 12.87
N VAL A 268 6.51 -8.95 13.05
CA VAL A 268 6.57 -10.07 13.99
C VAL A 268 7.00 -9.54 15.36
N PRO A 269 6.40 -9.99 16.49
CA PRO A 269 6.87 -9.64 17.81
C PRO A 269 8.35 -9.96 17.99
N THR A 270 9.10 -9.06 18.62
CA THR A 270 10.58 -9.16 18.73
C THR A 270 11.02 -10.46 19.39
N ASP A 271 10.31 -10.92 20.41
CA ASP A 271 10.60 -12.18 21.11
C ASP A 271 10.39 -13.42 20.22
N GLU A 272 9.41 -13.40 19.34
CA GLU A 272 9.19 -14.45 18.35
C GLU A 272 10.26 -14.41 17.25
N ALA A 273 10.60 -13.22 16.78
CA ALA A 273 11.64 -13.03 15.76
C ALA A 273 13.00 -13.50 16.25
N VAL A 274 13.41 -13.11 17.46
CA VAL A 274 14.67 -13.58 18.10
C VAL A 274 14.67 -15.10 18.22
N ARG A 275 13.60 -15.69 18.73
CA ARG A 275 13.50 -17.15 18.87
C ARG A 275 13.59 -17.89 17.53
N GLU A 276 13.00 -17.32 16.47
CA GLU A 276 13.08 -17.92 15.13
C GLU A 276 14.52 -17.86 14.58
N VAL A 277 15.21 -16.72 14.76
CA VAL A 277 16.60 -16.55 14.35
C VAL A 277 17.53 -17.52 15.12
N GLU A 278 17.35 -17.62 16.44
CA GLU A 278 18.11 -18.56 17.28
C GLU A 278 17.90 -20.02 16.83
N ASN A 279 16.65 -20.41 16.55
CA ASN A 279 16.34 -21.76 16.06
C ASN A 279 16.98 -22.05 14.69
N ARG A 280 17.00 -21.06 13.81
CA ARG A 280 17.67 -21.19 12.49
C ARG A 280 19.18 -21.30 12.66
N LEU A 281 19.78 -20.47 13.51
CA LEU A 281 21.22 -20.52 13.80
C LEU A 281 21.62 -21.88 14.36
N LEU A 282 20.88 -22.41 15.35
CA LEU A 282 21.08 -23.75 15.89
C LEU A 282 20.99 -24.84 14.80
N GLY A 283 20.03 -24.70 13.87
CA GLY A 283 19.88 -25.59 12.72
C GLY A 283 21.12 -25.60 11.81
N VAL A 284 21.64 -24.42 11.49
CA VAL A 284 22.86 -24.25 10.67
C VAL A 284 24.07 -24.78 11.38
N GLU A 285 24.27 -24.47 12.66
CA GLU A 285 25.37 -24.97 13.47
C GLU A 285 25.36 -26.52 13.59
N THR A 286 24.15 -27.09 13.74
CA THR A 286 23.94 -28.54 13.75
C THR A 286 24.35 -29.14 12.39
N ASN A 287 23.99 -28.52 11.30
CA ASN A 287 24.37 -28.97 9.95
C ASN A 287 25.88 -28.89 9.73
N ILE A 288 26.52 -27.79 10.14
CA ILE A 288 27.98 -27.64 10.09
C ILE A 288 28.67 -28.75 10.92
N THR A 289 28.18 -28.95 12.15
CA THR A 289 28.75 -30.00 13.04
C THR A 289 28.58 -31.40 12.45
N ASN A 290 27.43 -31.72 11.89
CA ASN A 290 27.16 -33.00 11.24
C ASN A 290 28.05 -33.20 9.99
N TRP A 291 28.27 -32.12 9.22
CA TRP A 291 29.17 -32.13 8.08
C TRP A 291 30.62 -32.41 8.52
N GLN A 292 31.10 -31.70 9.56
CA GLN A 292 32.43 -31.92 10.13
C GLN A 292 32.62 -33.35 10.65
N ARG A 293 31.62 -33.92 11.34
CA ARG A 293 31.64 -35.31 11.80
C ARG A 293 31.76 -36.30 10.64
N LYS A 294 30.99 -36.08 9.55
CA LYS A 294 31.08 -36.91 8.35
C LYS A 294 32.46 -36.82 7.69
N GLN A 295 33.09 -35.65 7.66
CA GLN A 295 34.42 -35.43 7.13
C GLN A 295 35.46 -36.16 7.95
N ASN A 296 35.39 -36.09 9.29
CA ASN A 296 36.27 -36.79 10.20
C ASN A 296 36.15 -38.32 10.05
N GLN A 297 34.94 -38.84 9.86
CA GLN A 297 34.71 -40.26 9.61
C GLN A 297 35.31 -40.73 8.27
N ASN A 298 35.34 -39.86 7.28
CA ASN A 298 35.88 -40.15 5.95
C ASN A 298 37.40 -39.85 5.81
N ASN A 299 38.10 -39.52 6.91
CA ASN A 299 39.53 -39.14 6.93
C ASN A 299 39.88 -37.97 5.96
N ASN A 300 38.95 -37.11 5.65
CA ASN A 300 39.15 -35.96 4.76
C ASN A 300 39.26 -34.64 5.56
N PHE A 301 40.45 -34.44 6.18
CA PHE A 301 40.71 -33.31 7.09
C PHE A 301 40.93 -31.96 6.38
N SER A 302 41.02 -31.92 5.05
CA SER A 302 41.30 -30.70 4.27
C SER A 302 40.07 -30.08 3.62
N ALA A 303 38.89 -30.64 3.82
CA ALA A 303 37.68 -30.10 3.22
C ALA A 303 37.15 -28.88 4.02
N VAL A 304 37.06 -27.75 3.34
CA VAL A 304 36.51 -26.50 3.86
C VAL A 304 34.98 -26.66 3.96
N VAL A 305 34.36 -26.03 4.97
CA VAL A 305 32.90 -25.96 5.09
C VAL A 305 32.31 -25.40 3.79
N PRO A 306 31.28 -26.02 3.23
CA PRO A 306 30.67 -25.53 2.02
C PRO A 306 30.23 -24.04 2.18
N TYR A 307 30.54 -23.21 1.19
CA TYR A 307 30.28 -21.79 1.20
C TYR A 307 28.80 -21.47 1.50
N ASP A 308 27.88 -22.29 0.97
CA ASP A 308 26.46 -22.17 1.20
C ASP A 308 26.08 -22.30 2.69
N LEU A 309 26.76 -23.13 3.46
CA LEU A 309 26.53 -23.32 4.90
C LEU A 309 27.16 -22.18 5.72
N GLU A 310 28.26 -21.59 5.25
CA GLU A 310 28.86 -20.41 5.89
C GLU A 310 28.01 -19.15 5.62
N GLN A 311 27.44 -19.00 4.43
CA GLN A 311 26.55 -17.88 4.13
C GLN A 311 25.22 -17.92 4.90
N GLN A 312 24.75 -19.10 5.30
CA GLN A 312 23.52 -19.25 6.08
C GLN A 312 23.70 -18.93 7.57
N ARG A 313 24.94 -18.87 8.06
CA ARG A 313 25.29 -18.52 9.45
C ARG A 313 25.26 -17.03 9.67
#